data_8fe7f666f35b5a1170a00d1d97b7096a
#
_entry.id   8fe7f666f35b5a1170a00d1d97b7096a
#
_cell.length_a   1.000
_cell.length_b   1.000
_cell.length_c   1.000
_cell.angle_alpha   90.00
_cell.angle_beta   90.00
_cell.angle_gamma   90.00
#
_symmetry.space_group_name_H-M   'P 1'
#
loop_
_entity.id
_entity.type
_entity.pdbx_description
1 polymer ?
#
loop_
_entity_poly.entity_id
_entity_poly.type
_entity_poly.pdbx_seq_one_letter_code
_entity_poly.pdbx_strand_id
1 'polypeptide(L)'
;MSDLKIRRAENADIPGLHRLLLQVNKVHSDIRPDLFREGGIKYTDDELKEIIADDKKPIFVAESDGDVCGYAFCIHKQKQGSTSLTDIKTLYIDDLCVDAAARGGHIGTRLYEYVIEYAKVCGCYNVTLNVWAGNDSALKFYEKVGLKVQKTEMEKVL
;
A
#
# COMPACT_ATOMS: atom_id res chain seq x y z
N MET A 1 1.50 -21.18 16.36
CA MET A 1 1.83 -20.18 15.34
C MET A 1 0.73 -20.09 14.31
N SER A 2 0.16 -18.94 14.16
CA SER A 2 -0.93 -18.74 13.22
C SER A 2 -0.42 -18.81 11.78
N ASP A 3 -1.21 -19.43 10.91
CA ASP A 3 -0.92 -19.45 9.48
C ASP A 3 -1.21 -18.09 8.87
N LEU A 4 -0.18 -17.47 8.31
CA LEU A 4 -0.35 -16.23 7.56
C LEU A 4 -0.68 -16.57 6.12
N LYS A 5 -1.81 -16.06 5.65
CA LYS A 5 -2.25 -16.20 4.28
C LYS A 5 -2.34 -14.83 3.62
N ILE A 6 -1.72 -14.69 2.44
CA ILE A 6 -1.83 -13.47 1.66
C ILE A 6 -2.68 -13.78 0.42
N ARG A 7 -3.67 -12.95 0.16
CA ARG A 7 -4.64 -13.16 -0.92
C ARG A 7 -5.23 -11.85 -1.37
N ARG A 8 -5.94 -11.88 -2.48
CA ARG A 8 -6.74 -10.74 -2.94
C ARG A 8 -7.85 -10.43 -1.93
N ALA A 9 -8.09 -9.14 -1.68
CA ALA A 9 -9.17 -8.71 -0.77
C ALA A 9 -10.55 -9.02 -1.35
N GLU A 10 -11.48 -9.28 -0.46
CA GLU A 10 -12.90 -9.53 -0.74
C GLU A 10 -13.75 -8.51 0.04
N ASN A 11 -15.02 -8.39 -0.33
CA ASN A 11 -15.93 -7.44 0.36
C ASN A 11 -16.04 -7.71 1.87
N ALA A 12 -15.92 -8.96 2.28
CA ALA A 12 -15.92 -9.33 3.70
C ALA A 12 -14.74 -8.73 4.48
N ASP A 13 -13.68 -8.29 3.79
CA ASP A 13 -12.50 -7.70 4.43
C ASP A 13 -12.67 -6.21 4.72
N ILE A 14 -13.72 -5.57 4.23
CA ILE A 14 -13.90 -4.11 4.35
C ILE A 14 -13.78 -3.60 5.79
N PRO A 15 -14.41 -4.22 6.80
CA PRO A 15 -14.23 -3.76 8.18
C PRO A 15 -12.76 -3.80 8.63
N GLY A 16 -12.02 -4.85 8.28
CA GLY A 16 -10.60 -4.95 8.60
C GLY A 16 -9.75 -3.92 7.86
N LEU A 17 -10.08 -3.64 6.60
CA LEU A 17 -9.40 -2.60 5.82
C LEU A 17 -9.62 -1.22 6.46
N HIS A 18 -10.84 -0.88 6.86
CA HIS A 18 -11.13 0.40 7.54
C HIS A 18 -10.34 0.54 8.83
N ARG A 19 -10.27 -0.52 9.62
CA ARG A 19 -9.52 -0.49 10.89
C ARG A 19 -8.04 -0.16 10.65
N LEU A 20 -7.43 -0.74 9.64
CA LEU A 20 -6.01 -0.50 9.31
C LEU A 20 -5.82 0.87 8.63
N LEU A 21 -6.75 1.29 7.78
CA LEU A 21 -6.70 2.62 7.15
C LEU A 21 -6.72 3.73 8.20
N LEU A 22 -7.45 3.56 9.30
CA LEU A 22 -7.44 4.52 10.41
C LEU A 22 -6.06 4.59 11.08
N GLN A 23 -5.38 3.46 11.24
CA GLN A 23 -4.02 3.43 11.81
C GLN A 23 -3.04 4.22 10.93
N VAL A 24 -3.09 4.02 9.61
CA VAL A 24 -2.23 4.74 8.67
C VAL A 24 -2.55 6.23 8.66
N ASN A 25 -3.83 6.58 8.64
CA ASN A 25 -4.23 7.98 8.66
C ASN A 25 -3.69 8.70 9.91
N LYS A 26 -3.69 8.03 11.05
CA LYS A 26 -3.12 8.60 12.28
C LYS A 26 -1.63 8.89 12.12
N VAL A 27 -0.86 7.98 11.53
CA VAL A 27 0.56 8.21 11.26
C VAL A 27 0.74 9.45 10.37
N HIS A 28 -0.04 9.56 9.30
CA HIS A 28 0.05 10.68 8.38
C HIS A 28 -0.40 12.01 9.01
N SER A 29 -1.49 11.99 9.78
CA SER A 29 -1.97 13.20 10.47
C SER A 29 -1.01 13.67 11.57
N ASP A 30 -0.30 12.76 12.22
CA ASP A 30 0.73 13.10 13.20
C ASP A 30 1.94 13.77 12.52
N ILE A 31 2.29 13.35 11.32
CA ILE A 31 3.42 13.91 10.55
C ILE A 31 3.02 15.22 9.86
N ARG A 32 1.85 15.24 9.22
CA ARG A 32 1.36 16.38 8.44
C ARG A 32 -0.10 16.70 8.80
N PRO A 33 -0.33 17.29 9.99
CA PRO A 33 -1.69 17.65 10.41
C PRO A 33 -2.32 18.74 9.53
N ASP A 34 -1.53 19.47 8.78
CA ASP A 34 -1.99 20.44 7.80
C ASP A 34 -2.60 19.80 6.54
N LEU A 35 -2.20 18.56 6.22
CA LEU A 35 -2.67 17.84 5.03
C LEU A 35 -3.68 16.76 5.35
N PHE A 36 -3.56 16.10 6.48
CA PHE A 36 -4.41 14.96 6.85
C PHE A 36 -5.28 15.31 8.05
N ARG A 37 -6.58 15.03 7.92
CA ARG A 37 -7.53 15.20 9.02
C ARG A 37 -7.32 14.11 10.06
N GLU A 38 -7.28 14.46 11.32
CA GLU A 38 -7.29 13.48 12.40
C GLU A 38 -8.58 12.66 12.34
N GLY A 39 -8.46 11.33 12.41
CA GLY A 39 -9.61 10.42 12.30
C GLY A 39 -10.27 10.40 10.93
N GLY A 40 -9.59 10.93 9.90
CA GLY A 40 -10.12 10.95 8.54
C GLY A 40 -10.37 9.56 7.97
N ILE A 41 -11.40 9.44 7.15
CA ILE A 41 -11.77 8.20 6.45
C ILE A 41 -11.37 8.36 4.99
N LYS A 42 -10.42 7.53 4.54
CA LYS A 42 -9.88 7.62 3.17
C LYS A 42 -10.91 7.18 2.13
N TYR A 43 -11.65 6.13 2.41
CA TYR A 43 -12.63 5.54 1.50
C TYR A 43 -13.93 5.23 2.23
N THR A 44 -15.05 5.40 1.53
CA THR A 44 -16.34 4.86 1.98
C THR A 44 -16.41 3.36 1.68
N ASP A 45 -17.40 2.66 2.25
CA ASP A 45 -17.64 1.24 1.95
C ASP A 45 -17.88 1.02 0.46
N ASP A 46 -18.67 1.88 -0.18
CA ASP A 46 -18.98 1.77 -1.61
C ASP A 46 -17.74 1.99 -2.46
N GLU A 47 -16.89 2.94 -2.11
CA GLU A 47 -15.61 3.15 -2.79
C GLU A 47 -14.69 1.94 -2.67
N LEU A 48 -14.62 1.31 -1.48
CA LEU A 48 -13.83 0.10 -1.30
C LEU A 48 -14.37 -1.06 -2.12
N LYS A 49 -15.69 -1.23 -2.21
CA LYS A 49 -16.30 -2.25 -3.06
C LYS A 49 -15.92 -2.07 -4.53
N GLU A 50 -15.92 -0.83 -5.01
CA GLU A 50 -15.52 -0.52 -6.38
C GLU A 50 -14.04 -0.85 -6.62
N ILE A 51 -13.16 -0.49 -5.68
CA ILE A 51 -11.73 -0.78 -5.78
C ILE A 51 -11.49 -2.29 -5.78
N ILE A 52 -12.15 -3.02 -4.87
CA ILE A 52 -12.01 -4.48 -4.77
C ILE A 52 -12.40 -5.16 -6.08
N ALA A 53 -13.42 -4.65 -6.76
CA ALA A 53 -13.89 -5.19 -8.04
C ALA A 53 -13.02 -4.78 -9.23
N ASP A 54 -12.08 -3.85 -9.06
CA ASP A 54 -11.27 -3.30 -10.15
C ASP A 54 -9.91 -4.03 -10.23
N ASP A 55 -9.70 -4.80 -11.29
CA ASP A 55 -8.45 -5.54 -11.50
C ASP A 55 -7.24 -4.64 -11.76
N LYS A 56 -7.45 -3.37 -12.06
CA LYS A 56 -6.37 -2.39 -12.20
C LYS A 56 -5.90 -1.83 -10.85
N LYS A 57 -6.68 -2.06 -9.80
CA LYS A 57 -6.42 -1.57 -8.44
C LYS A 57 -6.48 -2.72 -7.43
N PRO A 58 -5.63 -3.74 -7.57
CA PRO A 58 -5.70 -4.90 -6.69
C PRO A 58 -5.34 -4.52 -5.25
N ILE A 59 -6.16 -5.00 -4.31
CA ILE A 59 -5.89 -4.93 -2.89
C ILE A 59 -5.54 -6.34 -2.43
N PHE A 60 -4.40 -6.48 -1.76
CA PHE A 60 -4.00 -7.72 -1.12
C PHE A 60 -4.10 -7.59 0.38
N VAL A 61 -4.54 -8.64 1.05
CA VAL A 61 -4.63 -8.70 2.51
C VAL A 61 -3.78 -9.83 3.04
N ALA A 62 -3.22 -9.60 4.21
CA ALA A 62 -2.59 -10.62 5.02
C ALA A 62 -3.59 -11.02 6.10
N GLU A 63 -3.97 -12.28 6.11
CA GLU A 63 -4.94 -12.83 7.04
C GLU A 63 -4.24 -13.81 7.98
N SER A 64 -4.52 -13.68 9.26
CA SER A 64 -4.06 -14.59 10.30
C SER A 64 -5.22 -14.90 11.23
N ASP A 65 -5.55 -16.18 11.39
CA ASP A 65 -6.65 -16.65 12.24
C ASP A 65 -8.00 -15.99 11.91
N GLY A 66 -8.24 -15.75 10.63
CA GLY A 66 -9.47 -15.13 10.14
C GLY A 66 -9.51 -13.61 10.23
N ASP A 67 -8.47 -12.98 10.77
CA ASP A 67 -8.39 -11.52 10.93
C ASP A 67 -7.43 -10.92 9.89
N VAL A 68 -7.82 -9.77 9.33
CA VAL A 68 -6.94 -8.98 8.47
C VAL A 68 -5.92 -8.29 9.35
N CYS A 69 -4.65 -8.65 9.17
CA CYS A 69 -3.54 -8.08 9.93
C CYS A 69 -2.60 -7.21 9.09
N GLY A 70 -2.85 -7.07 7.81
CA GLY A 70 -2.11 -6.20 6.91
C GLY A 70 -2.78 -6.09 5.56
N TYR A 71 -2.40 -5.06 4.80
CA TYR A 71 -2.89 -4.87 3.43
C TYR A 71 -1.84 -4.21 2.54
N ALA A 72 -2.05 -4.35 1.24
CA ALA A 72 -1.36 -3.56 0.23
C ALA A 72 -2.37 -3.13 -0.82
N PHE A 73 -2.54 -1.82 -0.97
CA PHE A 73 -3.32 -1.23 -2.05
C PHE A 73 -2.38 -0.95 -3.21
N CYS A 74 -2.68 -1.51 -4.38
CA CYS A 74 -1.83 -1.37 -5.56
C CYS A 74 -2.62 -0.79 -6.72
N ILE A 75 -1.91 -0.13 -7.63
CA ILE A 75 -2.50 0.44 -8.84
C ILE A 75 -1.59 0.10 -10.01
N HIS A 76 -2.15 -0.53 -11.05
CA HIS A 76 -1.45 -0.72 -12.31
C HIS A 76 -1.38 0.62 -13.05
N LYS A 77 -0.17 1.04 -13.40
CA LYS A 77 0.07 2.29 -14.15
C LYS A 77 0.85 2.01 -15.42
N GLN A 78 0.38 2.57 -16.52
CA GLN A 78 1.07 2.49 -17.80
C GLN A 78 0.65 3.67 -18.66
N LYS A 79 1.60 4.38 -19.26
CA LYS A 79 1.33 5.40 -20.26
C LYS A 79 1.68 4.85 -21.63
N GLN A 80 0.66 4.42 -22.36
CA GLN A 80 0.82 3.94 -23.74
C GLN A 80 0.75 5.09 -24.73
N GLY A 81 1.60 5.04 -25.76
CA GLY A 81 1.59 6.01 -26.83
C GLY A 81 2.13 7.39 -26.48
N SER A 82 2.83 7.54 -25.37
CA SER A 82 3.51 8.79 -25.02
C SER A 82 4.64 9.07 -26.00
N THR A 83 4.83 10.32 -26.36
CA THR A 83 5.92 10.75 -27.23
C THR A 83 7.26 10.88 -26.48
N SER A 84 7.24 10.89 -25.15
CA SER A 84 8.44 11.07 -24.32
C SER A 84 8.71 9.93 -23.36
N LEU A 85 7.69 9.16 -22.96
CA LEU A 85 7.83 8.05 -22.02
C LEU A 85 7.69 6.71 -22.73
N THR A 86 8.44 5.72 -22.30
CA THR A 86 8.29 4.35 -22.78
C THR A 86 7.01 3.71 -22.24
N ASP A 87 6.57 2.62 -22.86
CA ASP A 87 5.33 1.93 -22.50
C ASP A 87 5.52 0.93 -21.36
N ILE A 88 6.42 1.19 -20.43
CA ILE A 88 6.64 0.28 -19.30
C ILE A 88 5.40 0.22 -18.40
N LYS A 89 5.19 -0.95 -17.82
CA LYS A 89 4.16 -1.15 -16.80
C LYS A 89 4.78 -0.94 -15.43
N THR A 90 4.11 -0.18 -14.60
CA THR A 90 4.49 0.04 -13.20
C THR A 90 3.37 -0.44 -12.29
N LEU A 91 3.73 -1.19 -11.26
CA LEU A 91 2.80 -1.43 -10.16
C LEU A 91 3.12 -0.42 -9.05
N TYR A 92 2.18 0.47 -8.79
CA TYR A 92 2.29 1.48 -7.75
C TYR A 92 1.65 0.96 -6.47
N ILE A 93 2.42 0.91 -5.38
CA ILE A 93 1.89 0.63 -4.05
C ILE A 93 1.39 1.95 -3.47
N ASP A 94 0.07 2.13 -3.49
CA ASP A 94 -0.56 3.33 -2.95
C ASP A 94 -0.47 3.36 -1.42
N ASP A 95 -0.58 2.19 -0.79
CA ASP A 95 -0.52 2.07 0.66
C ASP A 95 -0.17 0.63 1.05
N LEU A 96 0.68 0.49 2.06
CA LEU A 96 1.01 -0.80 2.65
C LEU A 96 1.03 -0.64 4.16
N CYS A 97 0.27 -1.47 4.85
CA CYS A 97 0.09 -1.35 6.30
C CYS A 97 0.11 -2.72 6.96
N VAL A 98 0.72 -2.79 8.12
CA VAL A 98 0.63 -3.94 9.03
C VAL A 98 0.02 -3.45 10.33
N ASP A 99 -0.95 -4.22 10.85
CA ASP A 99 -1.59 -3.93 12.13
C ASP A 99 -0.53 -3.74 13.22
N ALA A 100 -0.62 -2.65 13.96
CA ALA A 100 0.31 -2.36 15.05
C ALA A 100 0.37 -3.49 16.07
N ALA A 101 -0.75 -4.19 16.31
CA ALA A 101 -0.82 -5.33 17.24
C ALA A 101 -0.15 -6.60 16.70
N ALA A 102 0.12 -6.67 15.39
CA ALA A 102 0.67 -7.85 14.72
C ALA A 102 2.11 -7.65 14.24
N ARG A 103 2.72 -6.51 14.51
CA ARG A 103 4.10 -6.21 14.08
C ARG A 103 5.10 -7.14 14.77
N GLY A 104 6.22 -7.42 14.09
CA GLY A 104 7.27 -8.29 14.55
C GLY A 104 7.23 -9.70 13.96
N GLY A 105 6.18 -10.06 13.22
CA GLY A 105 6.04 -11.37 12.56
C GLY A 105 6.48 -11.39 11.09
N HIS A 106 7.22 -10.41 10.62
CA HIS A 106 7.65 -10.28 9.22
C HIS A 106 6.49 -10.19 8.23
N ILE A 107 5.32 -9.76 8.68
CA ILE A 107 4.11 -9.66 7.84
C ILE A 107 4.34 -8.66 6.72
N GLY A 108 4.93 -7.51 7.04
CA GLY A 108 5.22 -6.48 6.04
C GLY A 108 6.14 -6.98 4.93
N THR A 109 7.20 -7.69 5.29
CA THR A 109 8.14 -8.29 4.34
C THR A 109 7.43 -9.31 3.45
N ARG A 110 6.63 -10.20 4.02
CA ARG A 110 5.90 -11.21 3.26
C ARG A 110 4.86 -10.58 2.34
N LEU A 111 4.18 -9.53 2.79
CA LEU A 111 3.22 -8.79 1.98
C LEU A 111 3.93 -8.12 0.79
N TYR A 112 5.04 -7.46 1.08
CA TYR A 112 5.86 -6.82 0.06
C TYR A 112 6.37 -7.84 -0.98
N GLU A 113 6.90 -8.96 -0.53
CA GLU A 113 7.37 -10.02 -1.44
C GLU A 113 6.25 -10.57 -2.31
N TYR A 114 5.06 -10.73 -1.76
CA TYR A 114 3.88 -11.16 -2.52
C TYR A 114 3.55 -10.16 -3.64
N VAL A 115 3.58 -8.87 -3.32
CA VAL A 115 3.34 -7.80 -4.30
C VAL A 115 4.40 -7.81 -5.40
N ILE A 116 5.66 -8.00 -5.05
CA ILE A 116 6.77 -8.10 -6.03
C ILE A 116 6.55 -9.27 -6.97
N GLU A 117 6.22 -10.45 -6.46
CA GLU A 117 5.96 -11.62 -7.30
C GLU A 117 4.74 -11.41 -8.20
N TYR A 118 3.68 -10.80 -7.68
CA TYR A 118 2.53 -10.43 -8.48
C TYR A 118 2.92 -9.49 -9.63
N ALA A 119 3.72 -8.46 -9.34
CA ALA A 119 4.18 -7.51 -10.35
C ALA A 119 4.99 -8.21 -11.46
N LYS A 120 5.85 -9.14 -11.09
CA LYS A 120 6.64 -9.92 -12.06
C LYS A 120 5.72 -10.75 -12.96
N VAL A 121 4.75 -11.45 -12.39
CA VAL A 121 3.79 -12.26 -13.16
C VAL A 121 3.00 -11.39 -14.14
N CYS A 122 2.66 -10.16 -13.74
CA CYS A 122 1.93 -9.21 -14.59
C CYS A 122 2.82 -8.52 -15.65
N GLY A 123 4.12 -8.79 -15.67
CA GLY A 123 5.05 -8.18 -16.62
C GLY A 123 5.40 -6.73 -16.31
N CYS A 124 5.29 -6.33 -15.05
CA CYS A 124 5.69 -4.98 -14.64
C CYS A 124 7.20 -4.81 -14.71
N TYR A 125 7.63 -3.63 -15.16
CA TYR A 125 9.04 -3.26 -15.20
C TYR A 125 9.56 -2.92 -13.80
N ASN A 126 8.74 -2.23 -13.01
CA ASN A 126 9.11 -1.79 -11.67
C ASN A 126 7.91 -1.74 -10.73
N VAL A 127 8.22 -1.60 -9.45
CA VAL A 127 7.26 -1.32 -8.38
C VAL A 127 7.69 0.00 -7.76
N THR A 128 6.75 0.93 -7.60
CA THR A 128 7.02 2.25 -7.02
C THR A 128 6.09 2.53 -5.85
N LEU A 129 6.51 3.44 -4.99
CA LEU A 129 5.69 3.95 -3.88
C LEU A 129 6.21 5.30 -3.43
N ASN A 130 5.44 5.98 -2.61
CA ASN A 130 5.85 7.23 -1.96
C ASN A 130 5.94 7.04 -0.45
N VAL A 131 6.91 7.70 0.17
CA VAL A 131 7.06 7.76 1.62
C VAL A 131 7.09 9.21 2.05
N TRP A 132 6.23 9.58 2.99
CA TRP A 132 6.23 10.93 3.54
C TRP A 132 7.51 11.19 4.35
N ALA A 133 8.10 12.37 4.16
CA ALA A 133 9.19 12.82 5.02
C ALA A 133 8.70 12.85 6.47
N GLY A 134 9.47 12.27 7.37
CA GLY A 134 9.08 12.09 8.77
C GLY A 134 8.61 10.69 9.12
N ASN A 135 8.26 9.88 8.12
CA ASN A 135 7.93 8.47 8.33
C ASN A 135 9.20 7.61 8.18
N ASP A 136 10.10 7.74 9.13
CA ASP A 136 11.43 7.14 9.06
C ASP A 136 11.38 5.61 9.13
N SER A 137 10.43 5.05 9.87
CA SER A 137 10.29 3.59 9.98
C SER A 137 9.87 2.96 8.65
N ALA A 138 8.98 3.61 7.91
CA ALA A 138 8.59 3.16 6.58
C ALA A 138 9.76 3.25 5.61
N LEU A 139 10.47 4.37 5.60
CA LEU A 139 11.65 4.56 4.73
C LEU A 139 12.70 3.47 4.97
N LYS A 140 13.04 3.21 6.22
CA LYS A 140 13.99 2.16 6.58
C LYS A 140 13.54 0.78 6.13
N PHE A 141 12.25 0.48 6.28
CA PHE A 141 11.69 -0.79 5.83
C PHE A 141 11.86 -0.95 4.31
N TYR A 142 11.49 0.05 3.54
CA TYR A 142 11.59 -0.03 2.08
C TYR A 142 13.03 -0.07 1.58
N GLU A 143 13.93 0.68 2.20
CA GLU A 143 15.36 0.59 1.89
C GLU A 143 15.91 -0.81 2.18
N LYS A 144 15.52 -1.39 3.31
CA LYS A 144 15.95 -2.74 3.71
C LYS A 144 15.51 -3.81 2.71
N VAL A 145 14.29 -3.69 2.15
CA VAL A 145 13.79 -4.65 1.15
C VAL A 145 14.25 -4.34 -0.27
N GLY A 146 15.09 -3.31 -0.46
CA GLY A 146 15.81 -3.07 -1.71
C GLY A 146 15.28 -1.96 -2.59
N LEU A 147 14.34 -1.13 -2.12
CA LEU A 147 13.90 0.03 -2.89
C LEU A 147 14.95 1.14 -2.83
N LYS A 148 15.04 1.90 -3.91
CA LYS A 148 15.93 3.05 -4.04
C LYS A 148 15.11 4.27 -4.41
N VAL A 149 15.61 5.45 -4.05
CA VAL A 149 14.96 6.70 -4.43
C VAL A 149 14.95 6.81 -5.96
N GLN A 150 13.77 6.99 -6.53
CA GLN A 150 13.58 7.23 -7.95
C GLN A 150 13.57 8.72 -8.27
N LYS A 151 12.84 9.49 -7.46
CA LYS A 151 12.68 10.95 -7.60
C LYS A 151 12.31 11.53 -6.25
N THR A 152 12.40 12.84 -6.14
CA THR A 152 12.05 13.55 -4.91
C THR A 152 11.01 14.62 -5.23
N GLU A 153 9.92 14.66 -4.47
CA GLU A 153 8.93 15.70 -4.51
C GLU A 153 9.27 16.74 -3.43
N MET A 154 9.29 18.00 -3.80
CA MET A 154 9.60 19.10 -2.90
C MET A 154 8.43 20.06 -2.86
N GLU A 155 8.21 20.70 -1.73
CA GLU A 155 7.15 21.69 -1.58
C GLU A 155 7.66 22.96 -0.89
N LYS A 156 6.93 24.04 -1.12
CA LYS A 156 7.05 25.27 -0.35
C LYS A 156 5.66 25.66 0.11
N VAL A 157 5.45 25.68 1.43
CA VAL A 157 4.18 26.13 2.00
C VAL A 157 4.14 27.66 1.91
N LEU A 158 3.06 28.23 1.39
CA LEU A 158 2.93 29.67 1.13
C LEU A 158 2.29 30.40 2.29
#